data_a3512078a2a98c16a024ea32eba9dbfe
#
_entry.id   a3512078a2a98c16a024ea32eba9dbfe
#
_cell.length_a   1.000
_cell.length_b   1.000
_cell.length_c   1.000
_cell.angle_alpha   90.00
_cell.angle_beta   90.00
_cell.angle_gamma   90.00
#
_symmetry.space_group_name_H-M   'P 1'
#
loop_
_entity.id
_entity.type
_entity.pdbx_description
1 polymer ?
#
loop_
_entity_poly.entity_id
_entity_poly.type
_entity_poly.pdbx_seq_one_letter_code
_entity_poly.pdbx_strand_id
1 'polypeptide(L)'
;MKRVCSFLIAILFIASVAEAANIDLRKVTAPQRKKCLAEIGITADVVDEAEVGNFSQDDKLACYFKCILEKFNMFTSDGTINFKMILMAIPEIWKPLAQDMIDSCRHITGADRCELSYNFNRCLYETNPVAYFIP
;
A
#
# COMPACT_ATOMS: atom_id res chain seq x y z
N MET A 1 18.49 32.63 32.26
CA MET A 1 17.66 32.93 31.11
C MET A 1 18.17 32.32 29.79
N LYS A 2 19.46 32.39 29.47
CA LYS A 2 19.98 31.80 28.19
C LYS A 2 19.82 30.29 28.05
N ARG A 3 19.88 29.51 29.14
CA ARG A 3 19.71 28.03 29.09
C ARG A 3 18.27 27.55 28.86
N VAL A 4 17.28 28.27 29.34
CA VAL A 4 15.88 27.94 29.19
C VAL A 4 15.41 28.16 27.75
N CYS A 5 15.89 29.21 27.09
CA CYS A 5 15.59 29.53 25.70
C CYS A 5 16.12 28.43 24.72
N SER A 6 17.33 27.88 25.04
CA SER A 6 17.96 26.81 24.24
C SER A 6 17.16 25.49 24.28
N PHE A 7 16.61 25.14 25.46
CA PHE A 7 15.77 23.96 25.61
C PHE A 7 14.41 24.09 24.89
N LEU A 8 13.80 25.27 24.94
CA LEU A 8 12.52 25.50 24.24
C LEU A 8 12.67 25.46 22.72
N ILE A 9 13.78 25.97 22.18
CA ILE A 9 14.10 25.89 20.74
C ILE A 9 14.31 24.41 20.32
N ALA A 10 15.04 23.63 21.13
CA ALA A 10 15.26 22.20 20.84
C ALA A 10 13.95 21.39 20.85
N ILE A 11 13.03 21.68 21.78
CA ILE A 11 11.73 21.00 21.85
C ILE A 11 10.84 21.36 20.64
N LEU A 12 10.86 22.62 20.20
CA LEU A 12 10.12 23.07 19.02
C LEU A 12 10.67 22.44 17.73
N PHE A 13 11.98 22.23 17.63
CA PHE A 13 12.58 21.53 16.48
C PHE A 13 12.21 20.05 16.44
N ILE A 14 12.15 19.36 17.58
CA ILE A 14 11.76 17.95 17.67
C ILE A 14 10.29 17.76 17.28
N ALA A 15 9.40 18.67 17.70
CA ALA A 15 7.98 18.63 17.33
C ALA A 15 7.76 18.82 15.83
N SER A 16 8.50 19.70 15.16
CA SER A 16 8.36 19.94 13.72
C SER A 16 8.89 18.80 12.85
N VAL A 17 9.83 18.00 13.32
CA VAL A 17 10.34 16.81 12.59
C VAL A 17 9.35 15.63 12.68
N ALA A 18 8.59 15.52 13.77
CA ALA A 18 7.59 14.48 13.95
C ALA A 18 6.38 14.66 13.01
N GLU A 19 6.00 15.88 12.64
CA GLU A 19 4.90 16.15 11.70
C GLU A 19 5.25 15.82 10.24
N ALA A 20 6.51 15.89 9.84
CA ALA A 20 6.96 15.57 8.48
C ALA A 20 6.95 14.07 8.15
N ALA A 21 6.81 13.19 9.13
CA ALA A 21 6.83 11.73 8.97
C ALA A 21 5.43 11.10 8.76
N ASN A 22 4.34 11.87 8.87
CA ASN A 22 2.96 11.38 8.69
C ASN A 22 2.49 11.57 7.25
N ILE A 23 3.10 10.87 6.30
CA ILE A 23 2.51 10.75 4.96
C ILE A 23 1.29 9.84 5.09
N ASP A 24 0.10 10.41 5.00
CA ASP A 24 -1.14 9.67 4.94
C ASP A 24 -1.30 9.03 3.55
N LEU A 25 -0.83 7.79 3.42
CA LEU A 25 -0.89 7.03 2.17
C LEU A 25 -2.32 6.93 1.63
N ARG A 26 -3.34 6.91 2.50
CA ARG A 26 -4.75 6.87 2.08
C ARG A 26 -5.14 8.13 1.31
N LYS A 27 -4.67 9.30 1.73
CA LYS A 27 -4.93 10.55 1.00
C LYS A 27 -4.23 10.57 -0.35
N VAL A 28 -2.99 10.07 -0.40
CA VAL A 28 -2.21 10.04 -1.65
C VAL A 28 -2.84 9.08 -2.66
N THR A 29 -3.37 7.94 -2.21
CA THR A 29 -3.94 6.90 -3.08
C THR A 29 -5.44 7.07 -3.38
N ALA A 30 -6.14 7.93 -2.64
CA ALA A 30 -7.58 8.12 -2.76
C ALA A 30 -8.09 8.41 -4.20
N PRO A 31 -7.41 9.21 -5.03
CA PRO A 31 -7.86 9.43 -6.41
C PRO A 31 -7.86 8.16 -7.26
N GLN A 32 -6.84 7.31 -7.11
CA GLN A 32 -6.72 6.03 -7.82
C GLN A 32 -7.74 5.03 -7.31
N ARG A 33 -7.93 4.94 -6.00
CA ARG A 33 -8.99 4.15 -5.37
C ARG A 33 -10.35 4.50 -5.98
N LYS A 34 -10.73 5.77 -5.99
CA LYS A 34 -12.00 6.23 -6.55
C LYS A 34 -12.17 5.82 -8.02
N LYS A 35 -11.11 5.98 -8.84
CA LYS A 35 -11.14 5.57 -10.25
C LYS A 35 -11.34 4.08 -10.40
N CYS A 36 -10.59 3.25 -9.68
CA CYS A 36 -10.68 1.81 -9.77
C CYS A 36 -12.02 1.25 -9.27
N LEU A 37 -12.59 1.80 -8.18
CA LEU A 37 -13.94 1.45 -7.74
C LEU A 37 -14.96 1.68 -8.86
N ALA A 38 -14.89 2.82 -9.54
CA ALA A 38 -15.81 3.17 -10.63
C ALA A 38 -15.58 2.31 -11.89
N GLU A 39 -14.32 2.12 -12.31
CA GLU A 39 -13.97 1.35 -13.51
C GLU A 39 -14.35 -0.13 -13.39
N ILE A 40 -14.16 -0.71 -12.23
CA ILE A 40 -14.45 -2.14 -11.97
C ILE A 40 -15.93 -2.35 -11.58
N GLY A 41 -16.60 -1.32 -11.06
CA GLY A 41 -17.97 -1.45 -10.57
C GLY A 41 -18.05 -2.29 -9.30
N ILE A 42 -17.08 -2.10 -8.37
CA ILE A 42 -17.05 -2.71 -7.04
C ILE A 42 -17.31 -1.64 -5.99
N THR A 43 -17.95 -2.03 -4.89
CA THR A 43 -18.20 -1.10 -3.78
C THR A 43 -17.00 -0.98 -2.84
N ALA A 44 -16.86 0.16 -2.18
CA ALA A 44 -15.79 0.38 -1.21
C ALA A 44 -15.83 -0.65 -0.07
N ASP A 45 -17.02 -1.02 0.39
CA ASP A 45 -17.19 -1.97 1.50
C ASP A 45 -16.51 -3.32 1.24
N VAL A 46 -16.60 -3.85 0.00
CA VAL A 46 -15.93 -5.11 -0.37
C VAL A 46 -14.40 -4.99 -0.28
N VAL A 47 -13.88 -3.84 -0.67
CA VAL A 47 -12.42 -3.56 -0.58
C VAL A 47 -12.00 -3.35 0.87
N ASP A 48 -12.81 -2.66 1.68
CA ASP A 48 -12.53 -2.43 3.10
C ASP A 48 -12.57 -3.75 3.90
N GLU A 49 -13.49 -4.66 3.56
CA GLU A 49 -13.52 -6.01 4.13
C GLU A 49 -12.25 -6.82 3.80
N ALA A 50 -11.72 -6.70 2.60
CA ALA A 50 -10.46 -7.35 2.24
C ALA A 50 -9.27 -6.79 3.04
N GLU A 51 -9.28 -5.51 3.41
CA GLU A 51 -8.22 -4.90 4.23
C GLU A 51 -8.15 -5.49 5.65
N VAL A 52 -9.26 -6.00 6.17
CA VAL A 52 -9.32 -6.69 7.47
C VAL A 52 -9.28 -8.22 7.34
N GLY A 53 -8.99 -8.73 6.15
CA GLY A 53 -8.75 -10.16 5.89
C GLY A 53 -9.93 -10.92 5.28
N ASN A 54 -11.06 -10.27 5.05
CA ASN A 54 -12.24 -10.88 4.43
C ASN A 54 -12.14 -10.80 2.90
N PHE A 55 -11.23 -11.56 2.31
CA PHE A 55 -11.03 -11.62 0.86
C PHE A 55 -12.17 -12.39 0.20
N SER A 56 -13.14 -11.69 -0.38
CA SER A 56 -14.18 -12.32 -1.18
C SER A 56 -13.60 -12.95 -2.44
N GLN A 57 -14.21 -14.07 -2.88
CA GLN A 57 -13.84 -14.76 -4.13
C GLN A 57 -14.51 -14.11 -5.37
N ASP A 58 -14.66 -12.79 -5.34
CA ASP A 58 -15.26 -12.02 -6.43
C ASP A 58 -14.16 -11.58 -7.41
N ASP A 59 -14.35 -11.90 -8.69
CA ASP A 59 -13.46 -11.48 -9.77
C ASP A 59 -13.27 -9.96 -9.81
N LYS A 60 -14.27 -9.18 -9.37
CA LYS A 60 -14.17 -7.73 -9.27
C LYS A 60 -13.14 -7.29 -8.24
N LEU A 61 -13.05 -7.96 -7.08
CA LEU A 61 -12.02 -7.65 -6.10
C LEU A 61 -10.62 -7.93 -6.66
N ALA A 62 -10.45 -9.06 -7.35
CA ALA A 62 -9.20 -9.41 -8.01
C ALA A 62 -8.79 -8.35 -9.05
N CYS A 63 -9.72 -7.92 -9.89
CA CYS A 63 -9.47 -6.91 -10.91
C CYS A 63 -9.35 -5.49 -10.33
N TYR A 64 -9.93 -5.21 -9.15
CA TYR A 64 -9.66 -3.97 -8.42
C TYR A 64 -8.18 -3.87 -8.02
N PHE A 65 -7.61 -4.92 -7.44
CA PHE A 65 -6.18 -4.94 -7.09
C PHE A 65 -5.29 -4.76 -8.33
N LYS A 66 -5.62 -5.41 -9.44
CA LYS A 66 -4.95 -5.20 -10.72
C LYS A 66 -5.04 -3.72 -11.14
N CYS A 67 -6.23 -3.12 -11.11
CA CYS A 67 -6.44 -1.72 -11.47
C CYS A 67 -5.55 -0.78 -10.66
N ILE A 68 -5.47 -0.98 -9.35
CA ILE A 68 -4.60 -0.19 -8.46
C ILE A 68 -3.13 -0.31 -8.88
N LEU A 69 -2.62 -1.53 -9.09
CA LEU A 69 -1.24 -1.74 -9.52
C LEU A 69 -0.96 -1.10 -10.89
N GLU A 70 -1.91 -1.14 -11.83
CA GLU A 70 -1.80 -0.47 -13.13
C GLU A 70 -1.77 1.07 -13.00
N LYS A 71 -2.61 1.66 -12.14
CA LYS A 71 -2.63 3.12 -11.92
C LYS A 71 -1.31 3.66 -11.36
N PHE A 72 -0.56 2.83 -10.66
CA PHE A 72 0.77 3.16 -10.14
C PHE A 72 1.94 2.63 -11.00
N ASN A 73 1.66 2.12 -12.20
CA ASN A 73 2.67 1.51 -13.09
C ASN A 73 3.49 0.40 -12.42
N MET A 74 2.86 -0.41 -11.58
CA MET A 74 3.51 -1.46 -10.79
C MET A 74 3.52 -2.82 -11.50
N PHE A 75 3.35 -2.85 -12.82
CA PHE A 75 3.60 -4.02 -13.65
C PHE A 75 4.81 -3.80 -14.56
N THR A 76 5.55 -4.87 -14.83
CA THR A 76 6.59 -4.92 -15.84
C THR A 76 5.96 -5.12 -17.24
N SER A 77 6.74 -4.97 -18.28
CA SER A 77 6.27 -5.15 -19.67
C SER A 77 5.79 -6.58 -19.97
N ASP A 78 6.32 -7.58 -19.26
CA ASP A 78 5.92 -8.99 -19.37
C ASP A 78 4.69 -9.35 -18.52
N GLY A 79 4.14 -8.39 -17.78
CA GLY A 79 2.92 -8.56 -17.00
C GLY A 79 3.11 -9.08 -15.58
N THR A 80 4.35 -9.19 -15.12
CA THR A 80 4.65 -9.53 -13.72
C THR A 80 4.61 -8.28 -12.82
N ILE A 81 4.56 -8.48 -11.50
CA ILE A 81 4.58 -7.38 -10.54
C ILE A 81 5.98 -6.78 -10.45
N ASN A 82 6.07 -5.47 -10.59
CA ASN A 82 7.32 -4.72 -10.45
C ASN A 82 7.57 -4.34 -9.00
N PHE A 83 8.14 -5.26 -8.22
CA PHE A 83 8.43 -5.07 -6.79
C PHE A 83 9.33 -3.86 -6.52
N LYS A 84 10.24 -3.54 -7.45
CA LYS A 84 11.11 -2.36 -7.32
C LYS A 84 10.28 -1.07 -7.33
N MET A 85 9.30 -0.97 -8.23
CA MET A 85 8.41 0.20 -8.29
C MET A 85 7.55 0.32 -7.05
N ILE A 86 7.05 -0.80 -6.50
CA ILE A 86 6.30 -0.79 -5.23
C ILE A 86 7.18 -0.22 -4.11
N LEU A 87 8.40 -0.72 -3.94
CA LEU A 87 9.32 -0.25 -2.90
C LEU A 87 9.73 1.21 -3.08
N MET A 88 9.84 1.69 -4.32
CA MET A 88 10.12 3.11 -4.58
C MET A 88 8.97 4.04 -4.18
N ALA A 89 7.72 3.56 -4.23
CA ALA A 89 6.54 4.33 -3.85
C ALA A 89 6.32 4.39 -2.34
N ILE A 90 6.99 3.53 -1.57
CA ILE A 90 6.83 3.44 -0.11
C ILE A 90 7.81 4.39 0.58
N PRO A 91 7.36 5.18 1.58
CA PRO A 91 8.24 6.02 2.39
C PRO A 91 9.39 5.24 3.02
N GLU A 92 10.58 5.87 3.12
CA GLU A 92 11.81 5.23 3.61
C GLU A 92 11.64 4.52 4.96
N ILE A 93 10.87 5.11 5.88
CA ILE A 93 10.62 4.56 7.23
C ILE A 93 9.90 3.20 7.19
N TRP A 94 9.10 2.95 6.15
CA TRP A 94 8.33 1.71 5.99
C TRP A 94 9.01 0.68 5.07
N LYS A 95 10.06 1.09 4.34
CA LYS A 95 10.73 0.22 3.36
C LYS A 95 11.24 -1.10 3.91
N PRO A 96 11.90 -1.17 5.08
CA PRO A 96 12.36 -2.45 5.62
C PRO A 96 11.20 -3.43 5.83
N LEU A 97 10.10 -2.97 6.42
CA LEU A 97 8.91 -3.79 6.65
C LEU A 97 8.25 -4.22 5.34
N ALA A 98 8.11 -3.30 4.39
CA ALA A 98 7.54 -3.59 3.08
C ALA A 98 8.42 -4.55 2.28
N GLN A 99 9.75 -4.45 2.40
CA GLN A 99 10.70 -5.37 1.76
C GLN A 99 10.48 -6.80 2.27
N ASP A 100 10.40 -7.00 3.58
CA ASP A 100 10.18 -8.32 4.19
C ASP A 100 8.85 -8.95 3.73
N MET A 101 7.78 -8.15 3.70
CA MET A 101 6.46 -8.60 3.22
C MET A 101 6.50 -8.97 1.73
N ILE A 102 7.11 -8.13 0.90
CA ILE A 102 7.24 -8.38 -0.54
C ILE A 102 8.10 -9.62 -0.81
N ASP A 103 9.21 -9.77 -0.12
CA ASP A 103 10.12 -10.91 -0.31
C ASP A 103 9.44 -12.23 0.05
N SER A 104 8.59 -12.24 1.06
CA SER A 104 7.75 -13.39 1.42
C SER A 104 6.74 -13.76 0.32
N CYS A 105 6.33 -12.80 -0.51
CA CYS A 105 5.27 -12.95 -1.51
C CYS A 105 5.77 -12.94 -2.97
N ARG A 106 7.09 -12.95 -3.23
CA ARG A 106 7.64 -12.94 -4.61
C ARG A 106 7.31 -14.17 -5.44
N HIS A 107 7.02 -15.28 -4.79
CA HIS A 107 6.72 -16.57 -5.44
C HIS A 107 5.27 -16.68 -5.95
N ILE A 108 4.42 -15.70 -5.62
CA ILE A 108 3.00 -15.74 -5.98
C ILE A 108 2.83 -15.61 -7.49
N THR A 109 1.90 -16.41 -8.03
CA THR A 109 1.51 -16.45 -9.44
C THR A 109 0.00 -16.35 -9.57
N GLY A 110 -0.49 -16.17 -10.79
CA GLY A 110 -1.91 -16.20 -11.15
C GLY A 110 -2.07 -16.53 -12.63
N ALA A 111 -3.22 -17.02 -13.03
CA ALA A 111 -3.53 -17.34 -14.43
C ALA A 111 -3.61 -16.07 -15.31
N ASP A 112 -3.98 -14.96 -14.69
CA ASP A 112 -3.98 -13.63 -15.31
C ASP A 112 -3.56 -12.55 -14.29
N ARG A 113 -3.54 -11.27 -14.71
CA ARG A 113 -3.13 -10.17 -13.83
C ARG A 113 -4.11 -9.88 -12.70
N CYS A 114 -5.40 -10.18 -12.85
CA CYS A 114 -6.37 -10.03 -11.78
C CYS A 114 -6.09 -11.04 -10.67
N GLU A 115 -5.97 -12.31 -11.02
CA GLU A 115 -5.66 -13.38 -10.07
C GLU A 115 -4.29 -13.19 -9.42
N LEU A 116 -3.26 -12.83 -10.22
CA LEU A 116 -1.93 -12.52 -9.69
C LEU A 116 -1.99 -11.41 -8.63
N SER A 117 -2.73 -10.34 -8.92
CA SER A 117 -2.88 -9.20 -8.00
C SER A 117 -3.64 -9.57 -6.73
N TYR A 118 -4.67 -10.40 -6.85
CA TYR A 118 -5.44 -10.92 -5.73
C TYR A 118 -4.57 -11.79 -4.83
N ASN A 119 -3.89 -12.79 -5.40
CA ASN A 119 -3.02 -13.69 -4.67
C ASN A 119 -1.88 -12.95 -3.97
N PHE A 120 -1.31 -11.95 -4.63
CA PHE A 120 -0.26 -11.11 -4.04
C PHE A 120 -0.77 -10.30 -2.84
N ASN A 121 -1.91 -9.61 -2.98
CA ASN A 121 -2.49 -8.84 -1.87
C ASN A 121 -2.88 -9.73 -0.69
N ARG A 122 -3.46 -10.89 -0.96
CA ARG A 122 -3.78 -11.88 0.08
C ARG A 122 -2.53 -12.36 0.81
N CYS A 123 -1.46 -12.68 0.07
CA CYS A 123 -0.17 -13.06 0.67
C CYS A 123 0.41 -11.95 1.54
N LEU A 124 0.36 -10.68 1.12
CA LEU A 124 0.82 -9.55 1.93
C LEU A 124 0.04 -9.44 3.24
N TYR A 125 -1.29 -9.60 3.18
CA TYR A 125 -2.12 -9.62 4.39
C TYR A 125 -1.76 -10.78 5.31
N GLU A 126 -1.65 -12.00 4.78
CA GLU A 126 -1.30 -13.20 5.56
C GLU A 126 0.10 -13.09 6.18
N THR A 127 1.03 -12.38 5.52
CA THR A 127 2.38 -12.14 6.04
C THR A 127 2.39 -11.16 7.20
N ASN A 128 1.68 -10.05 7.09
CA ASN A 128 1.60 -9.05 8.16
C ASN A 128 0.28 -8.26 8.10
N PRO A 129 -0.79 -8.74 8.76
CA PRO A 129 -2.10 -8.08 8.71
C PRO A 129 -2.13 -6.69 9.36
N VAL A 130 -1.20 -6.40 10.30
CA VAL A 130 -1.15 -5.10 10.97
C VAL A 130 -0.56 -4.02 10.07
N ALA A 131 0.39 -4.39 9.22
CA ALA A 131 1.06 -3.48 8.29
C ALA A 131 0.40 -3.46 6.90
N TYR A 132 -0.52 -4.37 6.64
CA TYR A 132 -1.22 -4.43 5.36
C TYR A 132 -2.13 -3.22 5.14
N PHE A 133 -2.14 -2.74 3.91
CA PHE A 133 -2.89 -1.57 3.50
C PHE A 133 -3.34 -1.73 2.05
N ILE A 134 -4.59 -1.41 1.77
CA ILE A 134 -5.14 -1.36 0.40
C ILE A 134 -5.25 0.11 -0.02
N PRO A 135 -4.56 0.50 -1.09
CA PRO A 135 -4.68 1.83 -1.68
C PRO A 135 -6.10 2.17 -2.14
#